data_5045905b2276f72ffdcd53f0b02a9f05
#
_entry.id   5045905b2276f72ffdcd53f0b02a9f05
#
_cell.length_a   1.000
_cell.length_b   1.000
_cell.length_c   1.000
_cell.angle_alpha   90.00
_cell.angle_beta   90.00
_cell.angle_gamma   90.00
#
_symmetry.space_group_name_H-M   'P 1'
#
loop_
_entity.id
_entity.type
_entity.pdbx_description
1 polymer ?
#
loop_
_entity_poly.entity_id
_entity_poly.type
_entity_poly.pdbx_seq_one_letter_code
_entity_poly.pdbx_strand_id
1 'polypeptide(L)'
;SVFVQQQGTFCDFSGGDSWVILSPIEQSIKRKIEAVGTPLKDWDINIYRGVLTGCNEAFIISTEKRNEILANCKTEDERKRTEELIRPILRGRDIKRYGYEWAELWLINTHNGVKGRIPRIRIEDYPAVKAHLDQFWDKIKDRADQGDTPYNLRNCAYLEDFSKPKIVYMEIQTDNPNEGYP
;
A
#
# COMPACT_ATOMS: atom_id res chain seq x y z
N SER A 1 16.75 -6.62 45.97
CA SER A 1 16.07 -7.90 46.18
C SER A 1 16.59 -8.91 45.16
N VAL A 2 16.59 -10.19 45.50
CA VAL A 2 17.05 -11.29 44.63
C VAL A 2 16.29 -11.31 43.30
N PHE A 3 15.01 -10.96 43.30
CA PHE A 3 14.19 -10.86 42.10
C PHE A 3 14.73 -9.83 41.09
N VAL A 4 15.10 -8.62 41.56
CA VAL A 4 15.64 -7.58 40.67
C VAL A 4 16.99 -8.00 40.08
N GLN A 5 17.82 -8.73 40.85
CA GLN A 5 19.09 -9.24 40.36
C GLN A 5 18.94 -10.35 39.32
N GLN A 6 17.89 -11.18 39.44
CA GLN A 6 17.63 -12.30 38.53
C GLN A 6 16.84 -11.91 37.29
N GLN A 7 15.97 -10.89 37.38
CA GLN A 7 15.07 -10.47 36.32
C GLN A 7 15.41 -9.09 35.72
N GLY A 8 16.37 -8.39 36.32
CA GLY A 8 16.81 -7.09 35.86
C GLY A 8 17.72 -7.19 34.62
N THR A 9 17.53 -6.31 33.67
CA THR A 9 18.41 -6.14 32.51
C THR A 9 19.04 -4.75 32.58
N PHE A 10 20.36 -4.68 32.44
CA PHE A 10 21.07 -3.40 32.33
C PHE A 10 20.98 -2.92 30.88
N CYS A 11 20.43 -1.74 30.68
CA CYS A 11 20.33 -1.09 29.38
C CYS A 11 21.14 0.21 29.39
N ASP A 12 21.95 0.41 28.37
CA ASP A 12 22.63 1.67 28.10
C ASP A 12 21.71 2.57 27.32
N PHE A 13 21.27 3.67 27.88
CA PHE A 13 20.45 4.68 27.23
C PHE A 13 21.31 5.87 26.87
N SER A 14 21.69 6.01 25.62
CA SER A 14 22.27 7.25 25.11
C SER A 14 21.16 8.29 24.87
N GLY A 15 21.38 9.51 25.40
CA GLY A 15 20.39 10.58 25.28
C GLY A 15 20.12 10.95 23.82
N GLY A 16 18.88 10.77 23.36
CA GLY A 16 18.43 11.12 21.99
C GLY A 16 18.03 9.93 21.14
N ASP A 17 18.41 8.71 21.50
CA ASP A 17 17.98 7.49 20.79
C ASP A 17 16.68 6.92 21.35
N SER A 18 15.98 6.15 20.52
CA SER A 18 14.80 5.39 20.97
C SER A 18 15.20 4.38 22.03
N TRP A 19 14.49 4.39 23.14
CA TRP A 19 14.75 3.45 24.23
C TRP A 19 14.19 2.08 23.87
N VAL A 20 15.08 1.11 23.72
CA VAL A 20 14.74 -0.29 23.46
C VAL A 20 15.34 -1.13 24.58
N ILE A 21 14.48 -1.81 25.33
CA ILE A 21 14.90 -2.73 26.39
C ILE A 21 15.13 -4.09 25.76
N LEU A 22 16.38 -4.51 25.67
CA LEU A 22 16.79 -5.77 25.06
C LEU A 22 17.48 -6.66 26.10
N SER A 23 17.27 -7.96 26.01
CA SER A 23 18.06 -8.94 26.74
C SER A 23 19.54 -8.88 26.34
N PRO A 24 20.48 -9.41 27.14
CA PRO A 24 21.91 -9.42 26.79
C PRO A 24 22.22 -10.10 25.46
N ILE A 25 21.45 -11.13 25.10
CA ILE A 25 21.57 -11.83 23.81
C ILE A 25 21.16 -10.91 22.65
N GLU A 26 20.00 -10.29 22.75
CA GLU A 26 19.48 -9.36 21.74
C GLU A 26 20.40 -8.15 21.56
N GLN A 27 20.94 -7.59 22.65
CA GLN A 27 21.95 -6.53 22.61
C GLN A 27 23.22 -6.99 21.87
N SER A 28 23.68 -8.22 22.10
CA SER A 28 24.85 -8.78 21.41
C SER A 28 24.57 -8.95 19.90
N ILE A 29 23.39 -9.43 19.55
CA ILE A 29 22.96 -9.56 18.16
C ILE A 29 22.88 -8.18 17.49
N LYS A 30 22.22 -7.22 18.14
CA LYS A 30 22.11 -5.83 17.65
C LYS A 30 23.50 -5.25 17.35
N ARG A 31 24.44 -5.32 18.30
CA ARG A 31 25.81 -4.82 18.12
C ARG A 31 26.53 -5.48 16.94
N LYS A 32 26.36 -6.78 16.74
CA LYS A 32 26.95 -7.50 15.60
C LYS A 32 26.35 -7.04 14.26
N ILE A 33 25.03 -6.85 14.20
CA ILE A 33 24.35 -6.35 13.00
C ILE A 33 24.84 -4.94 12.69
N GLU A 34 24.88 -4.05 13.70
CA GLU A 34 25.31 -2.66 13.51
C GLU A 34 26.77 -2.51 13.13
N ALA A 35 27.63 -3.45 13.56
CA ALA A 35 29.06 -3.44 13.21
C ALA A 35 29.35 -3.80 11.76
N VAL A 36 28.49 -4.56 11.08
CA VAL A 36 28.71 -5.05 9.70
C VAL A 36 27.63 -4.59 8.71
N GLY A 37 26.46 -4.19 9.21
CA GLY A 37 25.32 -3.79 8.41
C GLY A 37 25.40 -2.32 7.98
N THR A 38 24.83 -2.01 6.83
CA THR A 38 24.56 -0.64 6.41
C THR A 38 23.15 -0.28 6.83
N PRO A 39 22.92 0.78 7.63
CA PRO A 39 21.58 1.21 8.03
C PRO A 39 20.69 1.49 6.81
N LEU A 40 19.42 1.11 6.89
CA LEU A 40 18.48 1.27 5.78
C LEU A 40 18.36 2.72 5.29
N LYS A 41 18.50 3.69 6.20
CA LYS A 41 18.51 5.13 5.90
C LYS A 41 19.64 5.57 4.96
N ASP A 42 20.72 4.78 4.89
CA ASP A 42 21.92 5.07 4.09
C ASP A 42 21.87 4.32 2.74
N TRP A 43 20.78 3.59 2.45
CA TRP A 43 20.54 2.94 1.18
C TRP A 43 19.92 3.94 0.19
N ASP A 44 20.26 3.79 -1.09
CA ASP A 44 19.62 4.55 -2.18
C ASP A 44 18.25 3.94 -2.53
N ILE A 45 17.31 4.05 -1.60
CA ILE A 45 15.95 3.54 -1.74
C ILE A 45 14.92 4.60 -1.33
N ASN A 46 13.73 4.47 -1.86
CA ASN A 46 12.56 5.24 -1.45
C ASN A 46 11.54 4.29 -0.80
N ILE A 47 10.93 4.74 0.29
CA ILE A 47 9.87 4.01 0.99
C ILE A 47 8.56 4.76 0.77
N TYR A 48 7.59 4.08 0.15
CA TYR A 48 6.31 4.67 -0.23
C TYR A 48 5.14 3.95 0.43
N ARG A 49 4.06 4.67 0.64
CA ARG A 49 2.77 4.09 1.02
C ARG A 49 2.08 3.48 -0.20
N GLY A 50 1.14 2.55 0.05
CA GLY A 50 0.22 2.06 -0.97
C GLY A 50 -0.78 3.13 -1.44
N VAL A 51 -1.60 2.75 -2.40
CA VAL A 51 -2.67 3.63 -2.94
C VAL A 51 -3.75 3.82 -1.87
N LEU A 52 -4.12 5.07 -1.64
CA LEU A 52 -5.22 5.45 -0.75
C LEU A 52 -6.45 5.78 -1.60
N THR A 53 -7.54 5.06 -1.37
CA THR A 53 -8.79 5.23 -2.14
C THR A 53 -9.80 6.12 -1.42
N GLY A 54 -9.72 6.23 -0.09
CA GLY A 54 -10.74 6.88 0.74
C GLY A 54 -12.11 6.18 0.72
N CYS A 55 -12.33 5.24 -0.22
CA CYS A 55 -13.55 4.43 -0.32
C CYS A 55 -13.25 3.11 -1.06
N ASN A 56 -12.78 2.11 -0.33
CA ASN A 56 -12.40 0.84 -0.94
C ASN A 56 -13.52 0.16 -1.69
N GLU A 57 -14.77 0.27 -1.21
CA GLU A 57 -15.96 -0.36 -1.84
C GLU A 57 -16.19 0.13 -3.27
N ALA A 58 -15.86 1.40 -3.57
CA ALA A 58 -16.05 1.99 -4.89
C ALA A 58 -14.87 1.68 -5.83
N PHE A 59 -13.64 1.66 -5.30
CA PHE A 59 -12.42 1.63 -6.11
C PHE A 59 -11.71 0.28 -6.14
N ILE A 60 -12.02 -0.65 -5.21
CA ILE A 60 -11.46 -2.00 -5.19
C ILE A 60 -12.58 -2.99 -5.53
N ILE A 61 -12.44 -3.64 -6.68
CA ILE A 61 -13.46 -4.49 -7.28
C ILE A 61 -12.97 -5.92 -7.48
N SER A 62 -13.90 -6.87 -7.55
CA SER A 62 -13.60 -8.26 -7.91
C SER A 62 -13.36 -8.43 -9.41
N THR A 63 -12.86 -9.59 -9.81
CA THR A 63 -12.69 -9.98 -11.22
C THR A 63 -14.03 -9.97 -11.96
N GLU A 64 -15.12 -10.42 -11.32
CA GLU A 64 -16.46 -10.43 -11.91
C GLU A 64 -16.92 -9.00 -12.20
N LYS A 65 -16.76 -8.08 -11.25
CA LYS A 65 -17.13 -6.67 -11.42
C LYS A 65 -16.26 -5.99 -12.48
N ARG A 66 -14.97 -6.29 -12.54
CA ARG A 66 -14.09 -5.83 -13.62
C ARG A 66 -14.63 -6.27 -14.99
N ASN A 67 -14.96 -7.54 -15.14
CA ASN A 67 -15.48 -8.09 -16.39
C ASN A 67 -16.82 -7.46 -16.78
N GLU A 68 -17.70 -7.21 -15.80
CA GLU A 68 -18.96 -6.49 -16.01
C GLU A 68 -18.72 -5.06 -16.54
N ILE A 69 -17.81 -4.31 -15.91
CA ILE A 69 -17.46 -2.95 -16.37
C ILE A 69 -16.91 -2.99 -17.80
N LEU A 70 -16.01 -3.93 -18.12
CA LEU A 70 -15.45 -4.09 -19.46
C LEU A 70 -16.49 -4.46 -20.49
N ALA A 71 -17.48 -5.28 -20.14
CA ALA A 71 -18.60 -5.64 -21.02
C ALA A 71 -19.55 -4.46 -21.29
N ASN A 72 -19.63 -3.49 -20.37
CA ASN A 72 -20.46 -2.30 -20.51
C ASN A 72 -19.79 -1.16 -21.32
N CYS A 73 -18.53 -1.32 -21.73
CA CYS A 73 -17.86 -0.37 -22.61
C CYS A 73 -18.53 -0.38 -23.99
N LYS A 74 -18.79 0.81 -24.54
CA LYS A 74 -19.53 0.99 -25.78
C LYS A 74 -18.67 0.81 -27.05
N THR A 75 -17.37 1.00 -26.91
CA THR A 75 -16.40 0.90 -28.01
C THR A 75 -15.20 0.06 -27.58
N GLU A 76 -14.53 -0.54 -28.56
CA GLU A 76 -13.31 -1.30 -28.31
C GLU A 76 -12.18 -0.40 -27.75
N ASP A 77 -12.11 0.86 -28.18
CA ASP A 77 -11.15 1.84 -27.64
C ASP A 77 -11.43 2.19 -26.18
N GLU A 78 -12.70 2.34 -25.79
CA GLU A 78 -13.08 2.53 -24.40
C GLU A 78 -12.71 1.30 -23.57
N ARG A 79 -13.02 0.11 -24.08
CA ARG A 79 -12.72 -1.15 -23.41
C ARG A 79 -11.22 -1.31 -23.16
N LYS A 80 -10.40 -1.06 -24.17
CA LYS A 80 -8.93 -1.15 -24.05
C LYS A 80 -8.37 -0.16 -23.02
N ARG A 81 -8.81 1.11 -23.08
CA ARG A 81 -8.41 2.11 -22.08
C ARG A 81 -8.86 1.74 -20.68
N THR A 82 -10.08 1.21 -20.54
CA THR A 82 -10.62 0.78 -19.25
C THR A 82 -9.86 -0.42 -18.70
N GLU A 83 -9.46 -1.35 -19.55
CA GLU A 83 -8.63 -2.49 -19.15
C GLU A 83 -7.24 -2.04 -18.66
N GLU A 84 -6.65 -1.04 -19.31
CA GLU A 84 -5.39 -0.45 -18.86
C GLU A 84 -5.52 0.36 -17.55
N LEU A 85 -6.69 0.97 -17.32
CA LEU A 85 -6.99 1.73 -16.11
C LEU A 85 -7.14 0.83 -14.87
N ILE A 86 -7.77 -0.33 -15.04
CA ILE A 86 -8.06 -1.26 -13.94
C ILE A 86 -6.85 -2.17 -13.71
N ARG A 87 -6.19 -2.02 -12.56
CA ARG A 87 -4.93 -2.70 -12.23
C ARG A 87 -5.11 -3.69 -11.09
N PRO A 88 -4.39 -4.82 -11.10
CA PRO A 88 -4.39 -5.72 -9.96
C PRO A 88 -3.85 -5.02 -8.71
N ILE A 89 -4.40 -5.32 -7.54
CA ILE A 89 -3.96 -4.75 -6.26
C ILE A 89 -3.71 -5.85 -5.24
N LEU A 90 -2.67 -5.65 -4.41
CA LEU A 90 -2.39 -6.44 -3.21
C LEU A 90 -2.77 -5.61 -1.98
N ARG A 91 -3.48 -6.23 -1.05
CA ARG A 91 -3.71 -5.68 0.29
C ARG A 91 -2.63 -6.20 1.24
N GLY A 92 -2.43 -5.56 2.39
CA GLY A 92 -1.46 -6.02 3.38
C GLY A 92 -1.59 -7.51 3.72
N ARG A 93 -2.83 -8.00 3.96
CA ARG A 93 -3.11 -9.42 4.27
C ARG A 93 -2.81 -10.41 3.15
N ASP A 94 -2.67 -9.94 1.92
CA ASP A 94 -2.35 -10.78 0.76
C ASP A 94 -0.82 -11.01 0.65
N ILE A 95 -0.03 -10.24 1.41
CA ILE A 95 1.43 -10.34 1.46
C ILE A 95 1.81 -11.43 2.46
N LYS A 96 2.65 -12.36 2.03
CA LYS A 96 3.15 -13.48 2.82
C LYS A 96 4.67 -13.38 2.94
N ARG A 97 5.27 -14.19 3.83
CA ARG A 97 6.72 -14.30 3.92
C ARG A 97 7.29 -14.79 2.59
N TYR A 98 8.07 -13.97 1.94
CA TYR A 98 8.73 -14.24 0.64
C TYR A 98 7.78 -14.45 -0.55
N GLY A 99 6.50 -13.99 -0.46
CA GLY A 99 5.54 -14.13 -1.54
C GLY A 99 4.24 -13.37 -1.29
N TYR A 100 3.22 -13.72 -2.05
CA TYR A 100 1.88 -13.17 -1.88
C TYR A 100 0.82 -14.16 -2.36
N GLU A 101 -0.39 -14.02 -1.82
CA GLU A 101 -1.60 -14.72 -2.29
C GLU A 101 -2.57 -13.67 -2.82
N TRP A 102 -2.64 -13.53 -4.13
CA TRP A 102 -3.52 -12.55 -4.73
C TRP A 102 -5.00 -12.94 -4.59
N ALA A 103 -5.79 -12.05 -4.04
CA ALA A 103 -7.21 -12.27 -3.78
C ALA A 103 -8.11 -11.91 -4.98
N GLU A 104 -7.56 -11.84 -6.19
CA GLU A 104 -8.26 -11.50 -7.44
C GLU A 104 -9.00 -10.15 -7.38
N LEU A 105 -8.39 -9.19 -6.68
CA LEU A 105 -8.91 -7.84 -6.55
C LEU A 105 -8.18 -6.86 -7.48
N TRP A 106 -8.96 -5.89 -7.94
CA TRP A 106 -8.54 -4.90 -8.90
C TRP A 106 -8.82 -3.49 -8.39
N LEU A 107 -7.90 -2.58 -8.66
CA LEU A 107 -8.04 -1.16 -8.38
C LEU A 107 -8.53 -0.43 -9.64
N ILE A 108 -9.59 0.34 -9.53
CA ILE A 108 -9.96 1.36 -10.50
C ILE A 108 -9.00 2.54 -10.30
N ASN A 109 -7.93 2.59 -11.09
CA ASN A 109 -6.82 3.52 -10.91
C ASN A 109 -7.09 4.88 -11.59
N THR A 110 -8.16 5.54 -11.20
CA THR A 110 -8.48 6.90 -11.66
C THR A 110 -7.55 7.93 -11.00
N HIS A 111 -6.26 7.83 -11.29
CA HIS A 111 -5.24 8.67 -10.68
C HIS A 111 -5.40 10.16 -11.02
N ASN A 112 -4.95 11.02 -10.11
CA ASN A 112 -4.98 12.48 -10.28
C ASN A 112 -3.81 13.02 -11.12
N GLY A 113 -3.03 12.12 -11.73
CA GLY A 113 -1.87 12.46 -12.51
C GLY A 113 -0.65 12.87 -11.67
N VAL A 114 0.38 13.32 -12.37
CA VAL A 114 1.59 13.91 -11.79
C VAL A 114 1.85 15.22 -12.52
N LYS A 115 1.83 16.33 -11.80
CA LYS A 115 1.95 17.68 -12.39
C LYS A 115 3.15 17.79 -13.33
N GLY A 116 2.90 18.21 -14.56
CA GLY A 116 3.91 18.41 -15.59
C GLY A 116 4.41 17.13 -16.29
N ARG A 117 3.93 15.91 -15.88
CA ARG A 117 4.39 14.64 -16.47
C ARG A 117 3.24 13.74 -16.92
N ILE A 118 2.28 13.48 -16.04
CA ILE A 118 1.18 12.55 -16.32
C ILE A 118 -0.13 13.32 -16.16
N PRO A 119 -0.99 13.39 -17.19
CA PRO A 119 -2.28 14.04 -17.09
C PRO A 119 -3.18 13.28 -16.11
N ARG A 120 -4.08 14.02 -15.45
CA ARG A 120 -5.15 13.44 -14.64
C ARG A 120 -6.08 12.58 -15.51
N ILE A 121 -6.57 11.48 -14.98
CA ILE A 121 -7.65 10.72 -15.59
C ILE A 121 -8.93 11.57 -15.60
N ARG A 122 -9.50 11.74 -16.78
CA ARG A 122 -10.81 12.37 -16.98
C ARG A 122 -11.85 11.27 -17.00
N ILE A 123 -12.75 11.28 -16.03
CA ILE A 123 -13.75 10.20 -15.89
C ILE A 123 -14.72 10.15 -17.05
N GLU A 124 -14.90 11.26 -17.76
CA GLU A 124 -15.74 11.38 -18.95
C GLU A 124 -15.24 10.49 -20.11
N ASP A 125 -13.95 10.18 -20.14
CA ASP A 125 -13.34 9.30 -21.15
C ASP A 125 -13.58 7.81 -20.85
N TYR A 126 -14.20 7.49 -19.70
CA TYR A 126 -14.46 6.14 -19.17
C TYR A 126 -15.91 5.98 -18.70
N PRO A 127 -16.90 6.07 -19.60
CA PRO A 127 -18.33 6.05 -19.23
C PRO A 127 -18.76 4.84 -18.42
N ALA A 128 -18.24 3.64 -18.71
CA ALA A 128 -18.56 2.43 -17.97
C ALA A 128 -18.02 2.46 -16.52
N VAL A 129 -16.81 3.00 -16.33
CA VAL A 129 -16.23 3.22 -14.98
C VAL A 129 -17.01 4.29 -14.24
N LYS A 130 -17.36 5.38 -14.92
CA LYS A 130 -18.19 6.44 -14.35
C LYS A 130 -19.51 5.90 -13.83
N ALA A 131 -20.22 5.12 -14.64
CA ALA A 131 -21.50 4.51 -14.26
C ALA A 131 -21.38 3.59 -13.04
N HIS A 132 -20.24 2.90 -12.85
CA HIS A 132 -19.96 2.15 -11.65
C HIS A 132 -19.73 3.09 -10.45
N LEU A 133 -18.87 4.09 -10.57
CA LEU A 133 -18.55 5.01 -9.46
C LEU A 133 -19.74 5.88 -9.04
N ASP A 134 -20.64 6.22 -9.99
CA ASP A 134 -21.88 6.96 -9.69
C ASP A 134 -22.80 6.21 -8.70
N GLN A 135 -22.75 4.87 -8.66
CA GLN A 135 -23.49 4.07 -7.66
C GLN A 135 -23.00 4.32 -6.22
N PHE A 136 -21.79 4.81 -6.07
CA PHE A 136 -21.16 5.13 -4.79
C PHE A 136 -21.06 6.65 -4.54
N TRP A 137 -21.79 7.47 -5.33
CA TRP A 137 -21.65 8.92 -5.31
C TRP A 137 -21.71 9.52 -3.90
N ASP A 138 -22.67 9.10 -3.09
CA ASP A 138 -22.84 9.61 -1.71
C ASP A 138 -21.65 9.29 -0.80
N LYS A 139 -20.87 8.25 -1.11
CA LYS A 139 -19.66 7.87 -0.36
C LYS A 139 -18.39 8.54 -0.89
N ILE A 140 -18.34 8.84 -2.20
CA ILE A 140 -17.12 9.34 -2.82
C ILE A 140 -17.07 10.86 -2.95
N LYS A 141 -18.22 11.55 -2.96
CA LYS A 141 -18.30 13.00 -3.17
C LYS A 141 -17.55 13.84 -2.13
N ASP A 142 -17.52 13.38 -0.87
CA ASP A 142 -16.93 14.11 0.26
C ASP A 142 -15.80 13.31 0.97
N ARG A 143 -15.21 12.29 0.31
CA ARG A 143 -14.16 11.49 0.93
C ARG A 143 -12.85 12.25 1.11
N ALA A 144 -12.10 11.95 2.18
CA ALA A 144 -10.87 12.64 2.54
C ALA A 144 -9.72 12.43 1.53
N ASP A 145 -9.61 11.23 0.95
CA ASP A 145 -8.52 10.85 0.02
C ASP A 145 -8.94 10.97 -1.46
N GLN A 146 -9.52 12.11 -1.82
CA GLN A 146 -9.85 12.43 -3.21
C GLN A 146 -8.76 13.28 -3.89
N GLY A 147 -8.73 13.24 -5.23
CA GLY A 147 -7.95 14.14 -6.06
C GLY A 147 -8.69 15.44 -6.37
N ASP A 148 -8.50 15.97 -7.58
CA ASP A 148 -9.16 17.20 -8.05
C ASP A 148 -10.67 17.04 -8.22
N THR A 149 -11.14 15.82 -8.41
CA THR A 149 -12.57 15.50 -8.46
C THR A 149 -12.88 14.28 -7.57
N PRO A 150 -14.16 14.09 -7.16
CA PRO A 150 -14.55 12.91 -6.40
C PRO A 150 -14.25 11.57 -7.10
N TYR A 151 -14.12 11.55 -8.40
CA TYR A 151 -13.77 10.35 -9.17
C TYR A 151 -12.28 10.04 -9.13
N ASN A 152 -11.42 11.02 -8.83
CA ASN A 152 -9.98 10.82 -8.83
C ASN A 152 -9.46 10.38 -7.48
N LEU A 153 -8.50 9.45 -7.51
CA LEU A 153 -7.71 9.07 -6.36
C LEU A 153 -6.80 10.22 -5.92
N ARG A 154 -6.38 10.21 -4.65
CA ARG A 154 -5.44 11.17 -4.09
C ARG A 154 -4.18 11.31 -4.93
N ASN A 155 -3.58 12.49 -4.93
CA ASN A 155 -2.28 12.76 -5.56
C ASN A 155 -1.20 11.77 -5.10
N CYS A 156 -0.48 11.21 -6.06
CA CYS A 156 0.63 10.31 -5.82
C CYS A 156 1.81 10.72 -6.70
N ALA A 157 2.85 11.32 -6.10
CA ALA A 157 4.03 11.79 -6.83
C ALA A 157 4.90 10.66 -7.39
N TYR A 158 4.77 9.46 -6.82
CA TYR A 158 5.53 8.25 -7.17
C TYR A 158 4.68 7.20 -7.92
N LEU A 159 3.66 7.66 -8.65
CA LEU A 159 2.74 6.78 -9.38
C LEU A 159 3.45 5.79 -10.32
N GLU A 160 4.54 6.22 -10.96
CA GLU A 160 5.33 5.42 -11.89
C GLU A 160 6.11 4.28 -11.20
N ASP A 161 6.41 4.44 -9.91
CA ASP A 161 7.18 3.43 -9.15
C ASP A 161 6.36 2.17 -8.85
N PHE A 162 5.01 2.26 -8.92
CA PHE A 162 4.16 1.08 -8.81
C PHE A 162 4.35 0.06 -9.95
N SER A 163 4.91 0.47 -11.08
CA SER A 163 5.20 -0.41 -12.22
C SER A 163 6.63 -0.96 -12.23
N LYS A 164 7.49 -0.51 -11.31
CA LYS A 164 8.89 -0.93 -11.21
C LYS A 164 9.05 -2.15 -10.28
N PRO A 165 10.13 -2.92 -10.41
CA PRO A 165 10.51 -3.90 -9.41
C PRO A 165 10.62 -3.26 -8.03
N LYS A 166 10.04 -3.90 -7.02
CA LYS A 166 9.98 -3.34 -5.66
C LYS A 166 9.78 -4.43 -4.62
N ILE A 167 10.16 -4.12 -3.39
CA ILE A 167 9.81 -4.93 -2.21
C ILE A 167 8.46 -4.42 -1.69
N VAL A 168 7.54 -5.33 -1.42
CA VAL A 168 6.23 -5.04 -0.80
C VAL A 168 6.23 -5.61 0.61
N TYR A 169 5.74 -4.83 1.56
CA TYR A 169 5.61 -5.25 2.95
C TYR A 169 4.32 -4.69 3.57
N MET A 170 3.87 -5.31 4.64
CA MET A 170 2.72 -4.82 5.41
C MET A 170 3.10 -3.59 6.23
N GLU A 171 2.28 -2.54 6.18
CA GLU A 171 2.48 -1.35 7.01
C GLU A 171 2.25 -1.66 8.50
N ILE A 172 1.28 -2.51 8.81
CA ILE A 172 0.99 -2.96 10.17
C ILE A 172 1.21 -4.46 10.21
N GLN A 173 2.18 -4.88 10.99
CA GLN A 173 2.42 -6.28 11.31
C GLN A 173 1.77 -6.56 12.67
N THR A 174 0.71 -7.36 12.67
CA THR A 174 0.14 -7.89 13.90
C THR A 174 0.80 -9.23 14.19
N ASP A 175 1.32 -9.39 15.40
CA ASP A 175 1.74 -10.70 15.89
C ASP A 175 0.51 -11.61 15.96
N ASN A 176 0.33 -12.45 14.95
CA ASN A 176 -0.65 -13.52 14.99
C ASN A 176 0.07 -14.75 15.52
N PRO A 177 -0.17 -15.16 16.78
CA PRO A 177 0.51 -16.31 17.39
C PRO A 177 0.19 -17.64 16.67
N ASN A 178 -0.81 -17.65 15.77
CA ASN A 178 -1.17 -18.83 14.98
C ASN A 178 -0.52 -18.87 13.58
N GLU A 179 0.09 -17.78 13.15
CA GLU A 179 0.95 -17.74 11.96
C GLU A 179 2.39 -17.85 12.47
N GLY A 180 2.81 -19.05 12.85
CA GLY A 180 4.11 -19.31 13.43
C GLY A 180 5.23 -18.61 12.64
N TYR A 181 5.92 -17.67 13.29
CA TYR A 181 7.29 -17.39 12.92
C TYR A 181 8.09 -18.67 13.23
N PRO A 182 8.77 -19.27 12.25
CA PRO A 182 9.70 -20.33 12.52
C PRO A 182 10.91 -19.80 13.28
#